data_7996494c700cd4f8fceb7ee56c0554c5
#
_entry.id   7996494c700cd4f8fceb7ee56c0554c5
#
_cell.length_a   1.000
_cell.length_b   1.000
_cell.length_c   1.000
_cell.angle_alpha   90.00
_cell.angle_beta   90.00
_cell.angle_gamma   90.00
#
_symmetry.space_group_name_H-M   'P 1'
#
loop_
_entity.id
_entity.type
_entity.pdbx_description
1 polymer ?
#
loop_
_entity_poly.entity_id
_entity_poly.type
_entity_poly.pdbx_seq_one_letter_code
_entity_poly.pdbx_strand_id
1 'polypeptide(L)'
;MKPVDLLRLLSLAAIWGASFLFMRIIAPVLGSVPTAFFRVSIAALGLLVMLALMRVDWNFRGKLKTVLLLGVINSGIPATMYSVAAQVLPAGYSAIFNATTPLMGVLIGGLFFHERLTPSKFAGVCLGLLGVGILTRAGPVAFDRDLLLGALSCLMATTCYGFAGFLARRWLDQAGGLDSRLSALGSMLGATLLLLPLFAYNAISQPPPSWGGWSVWLSLAGAGAGLHRVCYVLYFRLLSAIGPVRSMTVTFMIPPFGVLWGALLLDEPLSMAHLYGGALIAAALWLVLRPGPRAIPSE
;
A
#
# COMPACT_ATOMS: atom_id res chain seq x y z
N MET A 1 -25.12 5.97 -0.29
CA MET A 1 -24.29 5.24 -1.28
C MET A 1 -25.17 4.19 -1.94
N LYS A 2 -25.13 4.04 -3.26
CA LYS A 2 -25.92 3.00 -3.95
C LYS A 2 -25.36 1.61 -3.61
N PRO A 3 -26.16 0.54 -3.57
CA PRO A 3 -25.68 -0.82 -3.27
C PRO A 3 -24.54 -1.27 -4.20
N VAL A 4 -24.60 -0.88 -5.48
CA VAL A 4 -23.54 -1.17 -6.47
C VAL A 4 -22.19 -0.51 -6.11
N ASP A 5 -22.21 0.69 -5.54
CA ASP A 5 -20.98 1.40 -5.15
C ASP A 5 -20.39 0.80 -3.88
N LEU A 6 -21.23 0.32 -2.97
CA LEU A 6 -20.79 -0.45 -1.80
C LEU A 6 -20.13 -1.77 -2.24
N LEU A 7 -20.77 -2.49 -3.17
CA LEU A 7 -20.19 -3.73 -3.71
C LEU A 7 -18.82 -3.47 -4.39
N ARG A 8 -18.71 -2.41 -5.20
CA ARG A 8 -17.43 -2.01 -5.82
C ARG A 8 -16.35 -1.72 -4.77
N LEU A 9 -16.73 -0.99 -3.70
CA LEU A 9 -15.81 -0.64 -2.61
C LEU A 9 -15.34 -1.89 -1.86
N LEU A 10 -16.24 -2.78 -1.50
CA LEU A 10 -15.91 -4.04 -0.82
C LEU A 10 -15.06 -4.95 -1.72
N SER A 11 -15.41 -5.08 -3.00
CA SER A 11 -14.61 -5.85 -3.96
C SER A 11 -13.19 -5.29 -4.09
N LEU A 12 -13.04 -3.98 -4.18
CA LEU A 12 -11.73 -3.33 -4.26
C LEU A 12 -10.91 -3.55 -2.98
N ALA A 13 -11.54 -3.44 -1.81
CA ALA A 13 -10.90 -3.70 -0.53
C ALA A 13 -10.47 -5.18 -0.38
N ALA A 14 -11.32 -6.11 -0.81
CA ALA A 14 -11.02 -7.53 -0.81
C ALA A 14 -9.82 -7.87 -1.70
N ILE A 15 -9.78 -7.28 -2.89
CA ILE A 15 -8.67 -7.46 -3.84
C ILE A 15 -7.37 -6.86 -3.29
N TRP A 16 -7.41 -5.66 -2.73
CA TRP A 16 -6.22 -5.04 -2.14
C TRP A 16 -5.76 -5.78 -0.88
N GLY A 17 -6.69 -6.28 -0.05
CA GLY A 17 -6.39 -7.16 1.08
C GLY A 17 -5.70 -8.46 0.64
N ALA A 18 -6.13 -9.05 -0.47
CA ALA A 18 -5.50 -10.23 -1.03
C ALA A 18 -4.04 -10.00 -1.50
N SER A 19 -3.63 -8.77 -1.77
CA SER A 19 -2.22 -8.47 -2.07
C SER A 19 -1.28 -8.88 -0.94
N PHE A 20 -1.68 -8.75 0.32
CA PHE A 20 -0.88 -9.17 1.47
C PHE A 20 -0.81 -10.68 1.59
N LEU A 21 -1.91 -11.38 1.31
CA LEU A 21 -1.95 -12.84 1.19
C LEU A 21 -0.95 -13.32 0.13
N PHE A 22 -1.01 -12.78 -1.08
CA PHE A 22 -0.10 -13.19 -2.15
C PHE A 22 1.37 -12.93 -1.79
N MET A 23 1.69 -11.79 -1.18
CA MET A 23 3.05 -11.53 -0.70
C MET A 23 3.48 -12.56 0.35
N ARG A 24 2.59 -12.97 1.25
CA ARG A 24 2.86 -14.00 2.27
C ARG A 24 3.13 -15.37 1.66
N ILE A 25 2.50 -15.71 0.53
CA ILE A 25 2.76 -16.95 -0.21
C ILE A 25 4.10 -16.88 -0.96
N ILE A 26 4.41 -15.74 -1.56
CA ILE A 26 5.54 -15.60 -2.49
C ILE A 26 6.86 -15.33 -1.75
N ALA A 27 6.86 -14.41 -0.79
CA ALA A 27 8.09 -13.88 -0.20
C ALA A 27 8.92 -14.93 0.57
N PRO A 28 8.34 -15.90 1.30
CA PRO A 28 9.12 -16.95 1.94
C PRO A 28 9.84 -17.88 0.95
N VAL A 29 9.31 -18.02 -0.28
CA VAL A 29 9.86 -18.92 -1.30
C VAL A 29 10.91 -18.21 -2.16
N LEU A 30 10.59 -17.02 -2.67
CA LEU A 30 11.45 -16.29 -3.60
C LEU A 30 12.42 -15.33 -2.89
N GLY A 31 12.18 -15.00 -1.63
CA GLY A 31 12.87 -13.90 -0.95
C GLY A 31 12.23 -12.54 -1.21
N SER A 32 12.63 -11.53 -0.44
CA SER A 32 12.02 -10.19 -0.49
C SER A 32 12.29 -9.44 -1.80
N VAL A 33 13.53 -9.45 -2.28
CA VAL A 33 13.93 -8.71 -3.48
C VAL A 33 13.30 -9.26 -4.75
N PRO A 34 13.37 -10.58 -5.05
CA PRO A 34 12.67 -11.13 -6.21
C PRO A 34 11.15 -10.93 -6.14
N THR A 35 10.53 -11.10 -4.97
CA THR A 35 9.09 -10.86 -4.78
C THR A 35 8.71 -9.43 -5.15
N ALA A 36 9.44 -8.44 -4.62
CA ALA A 36 9.21 -7.04 -4.92
C ALA A 36 9.42 -6.73 -6.40
N PHE A 37 10.52 -7.22 -6.98
CA PHE A 37 10.86 -7.01 -8.39
C PHE A 37 9.79 -7.56 -9.34
N PHE A 38 9.43 -8.85 -9.21
CA PHE A 38 8.42 -9.44 -10.07
C PHE A 38 7.06 -8.77 -9.92
N ARG A 39 6.66 -8.42 -8.70
CA ARG A 39 5.40 -7.75 -8.44
C ARG A 39 5.30 -6.41 -9.19
N VAL A 40 6.30 -5.54 -9.08
CA VAL A 40 6.26 -4.23 -9.75
C VAL A 40 6.47 -4.33 -11.25
N SER A 41 7.32 -5.27 -11.71
CA SER A 41 7.59 -5.48 -13.13
C SER A 41 6.37 -6.03 -13.88
N ILE A 42 5.67 -7.01 -13.29
CA ILE A 42 4.44 -7.55 -13.86
C ILE A 42 3.33 -6.49 -13.86
N ALA A 43 3.25 -5.65 -12.81
CA ALA A 43 2.33 -4.54 -12.76
C ALA A 43 2.65 -3.47 -13.82
N ALA A 44 3.94 -3.13 -14.00
CA ALA A 44 4.39 -2.22 -15.06
C ALA A 44 4.04 -2.75 -16.46
N LEU A 45 4.31 -4.02 -16.72
CA LEU A 45 3.98 -4.68 -17.99
C LEU A 45 2.46 -4.69 -18.23
N GLY A 46 1.68 -5.05 -17.22
CA GLY A 46 0.22 -5.04 -17.29
C GLY A 46 -0.36 -3.66 -17.60
N LEU A 47 0.16 -2.60 -16.95
CA LEU A 47 -0.22 -1.22 -17.22
C LEU A 47 0.22 -0.80 -18.63
N LEU A 48 1.44 -1.13 -19.03
CA LEU A 48 1.95 -0.80 -20.37
C LEU A 48 1.06 -1.40 -21.47
N VAL A 49 0.74 -2.69 -21.37
CA VAL A 49 -0.18 -3.36 -22.31
C VAL A 49 -1.56 -2.72 -22.29
N MET A 50 -2.10 -2.45 -21.10
CA MET A 50 -3.42 -1.83 -20.94
C MET A 50 -3.47 -0.43 -21.60
N LEU A 51 -2.48 0.42 -21.34
CA LEU A 51 -2.43 1.78 -21.90
C LEU A 51 -2.23 1.75 -23.42
N ALA A 52 -1.43 0.82 -23.93
CA ALA A 52 -1.25 0.62 -25.37
C ALA A 52 -2.57 0.21 -26.04
N LEU A 53 -3.31 -0.74 -25.44
CA LEU A 53 -4.63 -1.15 -25.96
C LEU A 53 -5.68 -0.03 -25.88
N MET A 54 -5.60 0.83 -24.85
CA MET A 54 -6.45 2.02 -24.71
C MET A 54 -6.03 3.17 -25.61
N ARG A 55 -4.95 3.05 -26.37
CA ARG A 55 -4.38 4.08 -27.24
C ARG A 55 -4.18 5.42 -26.52
N VAL A 56 -3.67 5.37 -25.28
CA VAL A 56 -3.41 6.56 -24.49
C VAL A 56 -2.26 7.34 -25.11
N ASP A 57 -2.36 8.66 -25.12
CA ASP A 57 -1.24 9.51 -25.52
C ASP A 57 -0.09 9.41 -24.51
N TRP A 58 1.11 9.04 -24.98
CA TRP A 58 2.32 8.80 -24.18
C TRP A 58 3.04 10.09 -23.79
N ASN A 59 2.32 11.20 -23.68
CA ASN A 59 2.92 12.49 -23.37
C ASN A 59 3.11 12.68 -21.86
N PHE A 60 4.30 12.40 -21.38
CA PHE A 60 4.69 12.66 -19.98
C PHE A 60 4.94 14.14 -19.66
N ARG A 61 4.75 15.05 -20.60
CA ARG A 61 4.95 16.50 -20.43
C ARG A 61 6.28 16.87 -19.79
N GLY A 62 7.37 16.17 -20.14
CA GLY A 62 8.70 16.35 -19.56
C GLY A 62 8.90 15.80 -18.15
N LYS A 63 7.87 15.18 -17.52
CA LYS A 63 7.89 14.73 -16.12
C LYS A 63 8.30 13.28 -15.94
N LEU A 64 8.79 12.60 -16.98
CA LEU A 64 9.14 11.18 -16.90
C LEU A 64 10.13 10.89 -15.76
N LYS A 65 11.23 11.65 -15.66
CA LYS A 65 12.22 11.50 -14.59
C LYS A 65 11.60 11.66 -13.19
N THR A 66 10.73 12.64 -13.04
CA THR A 66 10.01 12.92 -11.79
C THR A 66 9.11 11.76 -11.37
N VAL A 67 8.37 11.20 -12.32
CA VAL A 67 7.47 10.07 -12.05
C VAL A 67 8.24 8.79 -11.75
N LEU A 68 9.35 8.55 -12.46
CA LEU A 68 10.25 7.44 -12.16
C LEU A 68 10.81 7.53 -10.74
N LEU A 69 11.31 8.71 -10.34
CA LEU A 69 11.81 8.94 -8.97
C LEU A 69 10.71 8.80 -7.92
N LEU A 70 9.52 9.33 -8.20
CA LEU A 70 8.36 9.15 -7.34
C LEU A 70 8.02 7.65 -7.20
N GLY A 71 8.17 6.88 -8.26
CA GLY A 71 7.96 5.44 -8.26
C GLY A 71 8.91 4.67 -7.35
N VAL A 72 10.16 5.12 -7.23
CA VAL A 72 11.11 4.57 -6.26
C VAL A 72 10.55 4.68 -4.85
N ILE A 73 10.06 5.86 -4.47
CA ILE A 73 9.56 6.15 -3.11
C ILE A 73 8.17 5.53 -2.89
N ASN A 74 7.28 5.63 -3.88
CA ASN A 74 5.89 5.20 -3.76
C ASN A 74 5.67 3.70 -4.01
N SER A 75 6.58 3.04 -4.71
CA SER A 75 6.35 1.66 -5.14
C SER A 75 7.56 0.74 -4.88
N GLY A 76 8.78 1.15 -5.22
CA GLY A 76 9.96 0.31 -5.13
C GLY A 76 10.33 -0.03 -3.68
N ILE A 77 10.58 1.00 -2.87
CA ILE A 77 10.91 0.82 -1.45
C ILE A 77 9.76 0.13 -0.69
N PRO A 78 8.50 0.59 -0.80
CA PRO A 78 7.38 -0.07 -0.13
C PRO A 78 7.18 -1.53 -0.54
N ALA A 79 7.31 -1.86 -1.83
CA ALA A 79 7.19 -3.24 -2.29
C ALA A 79 8.24 -4.15 -1.64
N THR A 80 9.49 -3.67 -1.53
CA THR A 80 10.56 -4.41 -0.85
C THR A 80 10.28 -4.55 0.63
N MET A 81 9.88 -3.48 1.31
CA MET A 81 9.60 -3.49 2.74
C MET A 81 8.43 -4.42 3.10
N TYR A 82 7.34 -4.38 2.34
CA TYR A 82 6.24 -5.34 2.53
C TYR A 82 6.63 -6.77 2.18
N SER A 83 7.54 -6.98 1.23
CA SER A 83 8.05 -8.32 0.93
C SER A 83 8.95 -8.84 2.06
N VAL A 84 9.75 -7.98 2.72
CA VAL A 84 10.49 -8.34 3.95
C VAL A 84 9.50 -8.69 5.06
N ALA A 85 8.50 -7.83 5.30
CA ALA A 85 7.48 -8.09 6.32
C ALA A 85 6.74 -9.42 6.07
N ALA A 86 6.41 -9.73 4.82
CA ALA A 86 5.67 -10.93 4.45
C ALA A 86 6.47 -12.24 4.66
N GLN A 87 7.79 -12.18 4.83
CA GLN A 87 8.58 -13.36 5.20
C GLN A 87 8.34 -13.78 6.67
N VAL A 88 8.09 -12.79 7.54
CA VAL A 88 8.06 -12.99 9.00
C VAL A 88 6.70 -12.70 9.63
N LEU A 89 5.87 -11.83 9.03
CA LEU A 89 4.55 -11.47 9.56
C LEU A 89 3.42 -12.17 8.81
N PRO A 90 2.33 -12.52 9.52
CA PRO A 90 1.05 -12.87 8.92
C PRO A 90 0.51 -11.77 7.99
N ALA A 91 -0.28 -12.18 6.98
CA ALA A 91 -0.87 -11.25 6.02
C ALA A 91 -1.76 -10.19 6.69
N GLY A 92 -2.52 -10.60 7.71
CA GLY A 92 -3.38 -9.71 8.50
C GLY A 92 -2.60 -8.59 9.20
N TYR A 93 -1.42 -8.87 9.74
CA TYR A 93 -0.55 -7.85 10.35
C TYR A 93 -0.13 -6.79 9.34
N SER A 94 0.40 -7.22 8.20
CA SER A 94 0.83 -6.29 7.14
C SER A 94 -0.32 -5.42 6.64
N ALA A 95 -1.53 -5.97 6.51
CA ALA A 95 -2.73 -5.24 6.14
C ALA A 95 -3.14 -4.19 7.19
N ILE A 96 -3.07 -4.53 8.50
CA ILE A 96 -3.37 -3.59 9.57
C ILE A 96 -2.31 -2.50 9.65
N PHE A 97 -1.03 -2.84 9.55
CA PHE A 97 0.05 -1.84 9.49
C PHE A 97 -0.13 -0.90 8.30
N ASN A 98 -0.55 -1.39 7.14
CA ASN A 98 -0.81 -0.53 5.97
C ASN A 98 -1.87 0.55 6.24
N ALA A 99 -2.85 0.28 7.11
CA ALA A 99 -3.84 1.26 7.50
C ALA A 99 -3.25 2.45 8.29
N THR A 100 -2.01 2.37 8.78
CA THR A 100 -1.33 3.52 9.40
C THR A 100 -0.81 4.55 8.40
N THR A 101 -0.92 4.32 7.09
CA THR A 101 -0.44 5.24 6.04
C THR A 101 -0.90 6.68 6.22
N PRO A 102 -2.19 7.00 6.48
CA PRO A 102 -2.61 8.37 6.72
C PRO A 102 -2.01 8.98 8.00
N LEU A 103 -1.73 8.16 9.01
CA LEU A 103 -1.08 8.62 10.25
C LEU A 103 0.37 9.05 9.97
N MET A 104 1.09 8.24 9.19
CA MET A 104 2.43 8.60 8.72
C MET A 104 2.40 9.84 7.84
N GLY A 105 1.38 9.98 6.99
CA GLY A 105 1.17 11.20 6.20
C GLY A 105 1.04 12.45 7.07
N VAL A 106 0.28 12.39 8.18
CA VAL A 106 0.13 13.49 9.12
C VAL A 106 1.45 13.83 9.82
N LEU A 107 2.19 12.81 10.27
CA LEU A 107 3.51 13.02 10.91
C LEU A 107 4.50 13.69 9.94
N ILE A 108 4.59 13.18 8.72
CA ILE A 108 5.48 13.70 7.68
C ILE A 108 5.06 15.12 7.28
N GLY A 109 3.76 15.36 7.11
CA GLY A 109 3.21 16.67 6.81
C GLY A 109 3.61 17.70 7.86
N GLY A 110 3.48 17.38 9.13
CA GLY A 110 3.87 18.26 10.24
C GLY A 110 5.38 18.46 10.35
N LEU A 111 6.17 17.39 10.24
CA LEU A 111 7.61 17.44 10.46
C LEU A 111 8.40 18.05 9.29
N PHE A 112 8.00 17.76 8.05
CA PHE A 112 8.79 18.09 6.86
C PHE A 112 8.13 19.08 5.91
N PHE A 113 6.79 19.21 5.96
CA PHE A 113 6.04 20.06 5.03
C PHE A 113 5.29 21.20 5.71
N HIS A 114 5.58 21.45 7.00
CA HIS A 114 5.00 22.54 7.80
C HIS A 114 3.46 22.54 7.83
N GLU A 115 2.83 21.37 7.67
CA GLU A 115 1.39 21.26 7.84
C GLU A 115 1.01 21.41 9.33
N ARG A 116 -0.08 22.13 9.61
CA ARG A 116 -0.54 22.33 10.99
C ARG A 116 -1.05 21.01 11.56
N LEU A 117 -0.42 20.56 12.64
CA LEU A 117 -0.88 19.45 13.45
C LEU A 117 -1.98 19.95 14.39
N THR A 118 -3.23 19.67 14.05
CA THR A 118 -4.34 19.95 14.97
C THR A 118 -4.32 18.98 16.15
N PRO A 119 -4.87 19.34 17.33
CA PRO A 119 -4.95 18.41 18.47
C PRO A 119 -5.62 17.07 18.12
N SER A 120 -6.64 17.09 17.27
CA SER A 120 -7.32 15.89 16.78
C SER A 120 -6.37 14.98 15.97
N LYS A 121 -5.57 15.56 15.07
CA LYS A 121 -4.58 14.82 14.29
C LYS A 121 -3.50 14.20 15.19
N PHE A 122 -3.02 14.98 16.16
CA PHE A 122 -2.02 14.49 17.14
C PHE A 122 -2.56 13.34 17.99
N ALA A 123 -3.78 13.50 18.54
CA ALA A 123 -4.44 12.45 19.31
C ALA A 123 -4.67 11.18 18.44
N GLY A 124 -5.06 11.36 17.18
CA GLY A 124 -5.19 10.26 16.22
C GLY A 124 -3.89 9.51 16.00
N VAL A 125 -2.76 10.21 15.83
CA VAL A 125 -1.44 9.58 15.68
C VAL A 125 -1.08 8.78 16.93
N CYS A 126 -1.22 9.35 18.12
CA CYS A 126 -0.96 8.66 19.38
C CYS A 126 -1.82 7.39 19.53
N LEU A 127 -3.12 7.50 19.23
CA LEU A 127 -4.05 6.37 19.30
C LEU A 127 -3.68 5.26 18.28
N GLY A 128 -3.27 5.64 17.07
CA GLY A 128 -2.84 4.70 16.05
C GLY A 128 -1.56 3.95 16.43
N LEU A 129 -0.59 4.65 17.02
CA LEU A 129 0.64 4.02 17.54
C LEU A 129 0.35 3.08 18.71
N LEU A 130 -0.62 3.40 19.59
CA LEU A 130 -1.10 2.49 20.62
C LEU A 130 -1.72 1.23 20.00
N GLY A 131 -2.52 1.37 18.95
CA GLY A 131 -3.10 0.24 18.21
C GLY A 131 -2.03 -0.68 17.61
N VAL A 132 -0.99 -0.10 17.03
CA VAL A 132 0.20 -0.83 16.55
C VAL A 132 0.89 -1.55 17.71
N GLY A 133 1.10 -0.87 18.86
CA GLY A 133 1.71 -1.45 20.04
C GLY A 133 0.92 -2.64 20.60
N ILE A 134 -0.41 -2.57 20.64
CA ILE A 134 -1.26 -3.68 21.07
C ILE A 134 -1.15 -4.86 20.10
N LEU A 135 -1.19 -4.61 18.81
CA LEU A 135 -1.06 -5.66 17.80
C LEU A 135 0.28 -6.39 17.93
N THR A 136 1.37 -5.65 18.10
CA THR A 136 2.72 -6.24 18.20
C THR A 136 2.99 -6.95 19.51
N ARG A 137 2.43 -6.47 20.65
CA ARG A 137 2.69 -7.05 21.98
C ARG A 137 1.72 -8.14 22.37
N ALA A 138 0.45 -8.01 22.01
CA ALA A 138 -0.63 -8.90 22.43
C ALA A 138 -1.16 -9.80 21.30
N GLY A 139 -0.55 -9.75 20.13
CA GLY A 139 -0.90 -10.58 18.98
C GLY A 139 -0.44 -12.04 19.13
N PRO A 140 -0.87 -12.93 18.24
CA PRO A 140 -0.54 -14.34 18.28
C PRO A 140 0.91 -14.66 17.86
N VAL A 141 1.64 -13.68 17.35
CA VAL A 141 3.05 -13.81 16.96
C VAL A 141 3.92 -13.46 18.16
N ALA A 142 4.94 -14.28 18.44
CA ALA A 142 5.88 -14.02 19.52
C ALA A 142 6.57 -12.67 19.36
N PHE A 143 6.78 -11.95 20.47
CA PHE A 143 7.49 -10.68 20.45
C PHE A 143 9.00 -10.94 20.39
N ASP A 144 9.51 -11.07 19.18
CA ASP A 144 10.90 -11.36 18.86
C ASP A 144 11.48 -10.38 17.84
N ARG A 145 12.69 -10.68 17.38
CA ARG A 145 13.40 -9.88 16.38
C ARG A 145 12.66 -9.86 15.04
N ASP A 146 12.05 -10.96 14.64
CA ASP A 146 11.38 -11.10 13.35
C ASP A 146 10.10 -10.28 13.31
N LEU A 147 9.32 -10.30 14.39
CA LEU A 147 8.15 -9.43 14.54
C LEU A 147 8.56 -7.94 14.43
N LEU A 148 9.63 -7.54 15.12
CA LEU A 148 10.12 -6.15 15.07
C LEU A 148 10.59 -5.77 13.67
N LEU A 149 11.34 -6.65 13.01
CA LEU A 149 11.79 -6.44 11.63
C LEU A 149 10.61 -6.24 10.68
N GLY A 150 9.61 -7.11 10.76
CA GLY A 150 8.41 -7.01 9.94
C GLY A 150 7.59 -5.75 10.22
N ALA A 151 7.37 -5.41 11.51
CA ALA A 151 6.66 -4.21 11.92
C ALA A 151 7.35 -2.93 11.44
N LEU A 152 8.67 -2.81 11.65
CA LEU A 152 9.47 -1.67 11.18
C LEU A 152 9.47 -1.56 9.66
N SER A 153 9.53 -2.70 8.95
CA SER A 153 9.43 -2.72 7.49
C SER A 153 8.07 -2.18 7.02
N CYS A 154 6.97 -2.60 7.63
CA CYS A 154 5.64 -2.06 7.31
C CYS A 154 5.56 -0.54 7.59
N LEU A 155 6.08 -0.08 8.75
CA LEU A 155 6.08 1.35 9.09
C LEU A 155 6.97 2.17 8.13
N MET A 156 8.10 1.64 7.67
CA MET A 156 8.92 2.26 6.64
C MET A 156 8.15 2.38 5.32
N ALA A 157 7.43 1.35 4.91
CA ALA A 157 6.60 1.39 3.70
C ALA A 157 5.52 2.47 3.79
N THR A 158 4.79 2.56 4.91
CA THR A 158 3.75 3.58 5.12
C THR A 158 4.33 4.99 5.22
N THR A 159 5.53 5.13 5.77
CA THR A 159 6.31 6.38 5.78
C THR A 159 6.63 6.82 4.35
N CYS A 160 7.10 5.90 3.50
CA CYS A 160 7.35 6.19 2.08
C CYS A 160 6.08 6.63 1.35
N TYR A 161 4.92 6.00 1.61
CA TYR A 161 3.64 6.45 1.06
C TYR A 161 3.27 7.87 1.53
N GLY A 162 3.53 8.19 2.79
CA GLY A 162 3.34 9.55 3.32
C GLY A 162 4.17 10.59 2.55
N PHE A 163 5.48 10.36 2.40
CA PHE A 163 6.36 11.23 1.59
C PHE A 163 5.90 11.31 0.14
N ALA A 164 5.61 10.16 -0.47
CA ALA A 164 5.20 10.11 -1.87
C ALA A 164 3.95 10.94 -2.14
N GLY A 165 2.98 10.96 -1.23
CA GLY A 165 1.77 11.79 -1.34
C GLY A 165 2.09 13.28 -1.43
N PHE A 166 2.95 13.80 -0.56
CA PHE A 166 3.37 15.20 -0.60
C PHE A 166 4.22 15.54 -1.82
N LEU A 167 5.15 14.65 -2.19
CA LEU A 167 6.00 14.84 -3.35
C LEU A 167 5.18 14.78 -4.65
N ALA A 168 4.22 13.86 -4.77
CA ALA A 168 3.32 13.79 -5.92
C ALA A 168 2.53 15.09 -6.09
N ARG A 169 1.95 15.60 -5.00
CA ARG A 169 1.24 16.89 -5.02
C ARG A 169 2.16 18.02 -5.49
N ARG A 170 3.37 18.11 -4.93
CA ARG A 170 4.32 19.19 -5.26
C ARG A 170 4.89 19.06 -6.66
N TRP A 171 5.31 17.86 -7.07
CA TRP A 171 6.05 17.66 -8.31
C TRP A 171 5.18 17.40 -9.53
N LEU A 172 3.96 16.89 -9.31
CA LEU A 172 3.04 16.58 -10.42
C LEU A 172 1.86 17.55 -10.44
N ASP A 173 1.04 17.60 -9.38
CA ASP A 173 -0.22 18.33 -9.41
C ASP A 173 0.01 19.85 -9.52
N GLN A 174 0.86 20.41 -8.64
CA GLN A 174 1.19 21.83 -8.65
C GLN A 174 2.02 22.28 -9.88
N ALA A 175 2.67 21.33 -10.54
CA ALA A 175 3.43 21.58 -11.75
C ALA A 175 2.60 21.38 -13.06
N GLY A 176 1.27 21.49 -13.00
CA GLY A 176 0.38 21.38 -14.16
C GLY A 176 -0.15 19.97 -14.45
N GLY A 177 -0.08 19.09 -13.45
CA GLY A 177 -0.66 17.74 -13.51
C GLY A 177 0.01 16.77 -14.50
N LEU A 178 -0.35 15.52 -14.37
CA LEU A 178 -0.06 14.46 -15.33
C LEU A 178 -1.26 13.49 -15.33
N ASP A 179 -1.51 12.82 -16.45
CA ASP A 179 -2.50 11.75 -16.50
C ASP A 179 -2.17 10.70 -15.42
N SER A 180 -3.16 10.38 -14.59
CA SER A 180 -3.00 9.44 -13.49
C SER A 180 -2.56 8.05 -13.95
N ARG A 181 -2.93 7.65 -15.16
CA ARG A 181 -2.53 6.39 -15.80
C ARG A 181 -1.04 6.38 -16.13
N LEU A 182 -0.54 7.48 -16.72
CA LEU A 182 0.89 7.66 -17.00
C LEU A 182 1.70 7.79 -15.68
N SER A 183 1.14 8.43 -14.66
CA SER A 183 1.74 8.51 -13.33
C SER A 183 1.87 7.12 -12.71
N ALA A 184 0.84 6.29 -12.81
CA ALA A 184 0.87 4.92 -12.31
C ALA A 184 1.91 4.07 -13.06
N LEU A 185 1.92 4.12 -14.39
CA LEU A 185 2.91 3.40 -15.20
C LEU A 185 4.33 3.86 -14.88
N GLY A 186 4.60 5.16 -14.89
CA GLY A 186 5.92 5.71 -14.58
C GLY A 186 6.39 5.33 -13.18
N SER A 187 5.48 5.29 -12.20
CA SER A 187 5.78 4.84 -10.84
C SER A 187 6.21 3.36 -10.82
N MET A 188 5.50 2.47 -11.53
CA MET A 188 5.87 1.05 -11.61
C MET A 188 7.18 0.85 -12.38
N LEU A 189 7.40 1.60 -13.46
CA LEU A 189 8.67 1.58 -14.20
C LEU A 189 9.85 2.06 -13.34
N GLY A 190 9.68 3.14 -12.58
CA GLY A 190 10.71 3.64 -11.66
C GLY A 190 11.08 2.62 -10.59
N ALA A 191 10.08 1.95 -10.01
CA ALA A 191 10.28 0.86 -9.07
C ALA A 191 11.00 -0.34 -9.72
N THR A 192 10.61 -0.72 -10.93
CA THR A 192 11.24 -1.82 -11.67
C THR A 192 12.71 -1.52 -11.97
N LEU A 193 13.01 -0.29 -12.44
CA LEU A 193 14.38 0.14 -12.74
C LEU A 193 15.28 0.15 -11.48
N LEU A 194 14.74 0.58 -10.33
CA LEU A 194 15.45 0.50 -9.06
C LEU A 194 15.76 -0.95 -8.66
N LEU A 195 14.75 -1.82 -8.78
CA LEU A 195 14.86 -3.19 -8.27
C LEU A 195 15.60 -4.13 -9.23
N LEU A 196 15.72 -3.79 -10.51
CA LEU A 196 16.39 -4.62 -11.51
C LEU A 196 17.85 -4.96 -11.13
N PRO A 197 18.72 -3.98 -10.81
CA PRO A 197 20.09 -4.30 -10.41
C PRO A 197 20.15 -5.08 -9.09
N LEU A 198 19.27 -4.78 -8.13
CA LEU A 198 19.18 -5.51 -6.87
C LEU A 198 18.74 -6.96 -7.09
N PHE A 199 17.78 -7.18 -7.97
CA PHE A 199 17.32 -8.51 -8.35
C PHE A 199 18.42 -9.28 -9.09
N ALA A 200 19.11 -8.66 -10.05
CA ALA A 200 20.21 -9.30 -10.80
C ALA A 200 21.34 -9.72 -9.84
N TYR A 201 21.73 -8.84 -8.93
CA TYR A 201 22.71 -9.17 -7.90
C TYR A 201 22.24 -10.32 -6.99
N ASN A 202 21.01 -10.25 -6.51
CA ASN A 202 20.43 -11.29 -5.65
C ASN A 202 20.33 -12.65 -6.36
N ALA A 203 19.90 -12.65 -7.62
CA ALA A 203 19.78 -13.87 -8.41
C ALA A 203 21.13 -14.60 -8.66
N ILE A 204 22.23 -13.85 -8.68
CA ILE A 204 23.58 -14.40 -8.86
C ILE A 204 24.20 -14.79 -7.51
N SER A 205 24.11 -13.90 -6.51
CA SER A 205 24.84 -14.05 -5.23
C SER A 205 24.08 -14.85 -4.19
N GLN A 206 22.75 -14.79 -4.20
CA GLN A 206 21.86 -15.43 -3.23
C GLN A 206 20.56 -15.92 -3.94
N PRO A 207 20.69 -16.84 -4.91
CA PRO A 207 19.51 -17.33 -5.61
C PRO A 207 18.51 -17.95 -4.62
N PRO A 208 17.20 -17.83 -4.86
CA PRO A 208 16.22 -18.46 -4.03
C PRO A 208 16.43 -19.99 -4.05
N PRO A 209 16.17 -20.68 -2.93
CA PRO A 209 16.33 -22.15 -2.84
C PRO A 209 15.52 -22.89 -3.90
N SER A 210 14.38 -22.32 -4.29
CA SER A 210 13.57 -22.76 -5.42
C SER A 210 12.85 -21.56 -6.04
N TRP A 211 12.54 -21.64 -7.33
CA TRP A 211 11.70 -20.64 -8.01
C TRP A 211 10.21 -20.86 -7.78
N GLY A 212 9.87 -21.78 -6.86
CA GLY A 212 8.49 -22.08 -6.47
C GLY A 212 7.71 -22.87 -7.53
N GLY A 213 6.58 -23.41 -7.08
CA GLY A 213 5.62 -24.10 -7.94
C GLY A 213 4.57 -23.15 -8.54
N TRP A 214 3.56 -23.72 -9.18
CA TRP A 214 2.46 -22.99 -9.80
C TRP A 214 1.75 -22.01 -8.85
N SER A 215 1.62 -22.34 -7.57
CA SER A 215 0.99 -21.47 -6.57
C SER A 215 1.68 -20.11 -6.43
N VAL A 216 3.03 -20.10 -6.47
CA VAL A 216 3.84 -18.87 -6.39
C VAL A 216 3.63 -18.03 -7.64
N TRP A 217 3.71 -18.62 -8.83
CA TRP A 217 3.56 -17.90 -10.10
C TRP A 217 2.13 -17.42 -10.33
N LEU A 218 1.11 -18.21 -9.95
CA LEU A 218 -0.29 -17.75 -9.98
C LEU A 218 -0.52 -16.59 -9.00
N SER A 219 0.08 -16.65 -7.81
CA SER A 219 0.02 -15.56 -6.85
C SER A 219 0.72 -14.29 -7.37
N LEU A 220 1.86 -14.44 -8.06
CA LEU A 220 2.53 -13.33 -8.74
C LEU A 220 1.69 -12.73 -9.86
N ALA A 221 1.11 -13.57 -10.71
CA ALA A 221 0.22 -13.12 -11.77
C ALA A 221 -1.03 -12.40 -11.21
N GLY A 222 -1.61 -12.95 -10.13
CA GLY A 222 -2.71 -12.34 -9.40
C GLY A 222 -2.33 -10.99 -8.80
N ALA A 223 -1.24 -10.95 -8.04
CA ALA A 223 -0.76 -9.72 -7.40
C ALA A 223 -0.29 -8.65 -8.40
N GLY A 224 0.26 -9.05 -9.54
CA GLY A 224 0.83 -8.15 -10.55
C GLY A 224 -0.19 -7.70 -11.61
N ALA A 225 -0.65 -8.57 -12.48
CA ALA A 225 -1.40 -8.19 -13.69
C ALA A 225 -2.92 -8.36 -13.56
N GLY A 226 -3.39 -9.47 -12.96
CA GLY A 226 -4.81 -9.83 -12.96
C GLY A 226 -5.66 -8.88 -12.15
N LEU A 227 -5.27 -8.63 -10.91
CA LEU A 227 -6.00 -7.79 -9.98
C LEU A 227 -5.86 -6.30 -10.29
N HIS A 228 -4.74 -5.84 -10.86
CA HIS A 228 -4.54 -4.43 -11.19
C HIS A 228 -5.55 -3.90 -12.20
N ARG A 229 -5.92 -4.68 -13.22
CA ARG A 229 -6.93 -4.27 -14.22
C ARG A 229 -8.30 -4.10 -13.57
N VAL A 230 -8.73 -5.08 -12.77
CA VAL A 230 -10.02 -5.05 -12.08
C VAL A 230 -10.04 -3.91 -11.06
N CYS A 231 -8.98 -3.78 -10.26
CA CYS A 231 -8.83 -2.69 -9.29
C CYS A 231 -8.89 -1.32 -9.94
N TYR A 232 -8.20 -1.14 -11.08
CA TYR A 232 -8.20 0.11 -11.81
C TYR A 232 -9.61 0.51 -12.25
N VAL A 233 -10.33 -0.42 -12.90
CA VAL A 233 -11.70 -0.19 -13.36
C VAL A 233 -12.65 0.09 -12.17
N LEU A 234 -12.57 -0.71 -11.11
CA LEU A 234 -13.38 -0.53 -9.91
C LEU A 234 -13.09 0.81 -9.23
N TYR A 235 -11.81 1.14 -9.06
CA TYR A 235 -11.38 2.39 -8.41
C TYR A 235 -11.86 3.62 -9.17
N PHE A 236 -11.65 3.68 -10.49
CA PHE A 236 -12.09 4.85 -11.28
C PHE A 236 -13.60 4.96 -11.38
N ARG A 237 -14.33 3.84 -11.50
CA ARG A 237 -15.80 3.86 -11.41
C ARG A 237 -16.29 4.32 -10.04
N LEU A 238 -15.61 3.91 -8.97
CA LEU A 238 -15.93 4.34 -7.62
C LEU A 238 -15.63 5.84 -7.45
N LEU A 239 -14.45 6.28 -7.90
CA LEU A 239 -14.02 7.68 -7.87
C LEU A 239 -15.02 8.60 -8.57
N SER A 240 -15.50 8.23 -9.75
CA SER A 240 -16.48 9.00 -10.51
C SER A 240 -17.89 8.95 -9.89
N ALA A 241 -18.27 7.85 -9.21
CA ALA A 241 -19.61 7.68 -8.64
C ALA A 241 -19.79 8.35 -7.28
N ILE A 242 -18.78 8.27 -6.39
CA ILE A 242 -18.88 8.73 -4.99
C ILE A 242 -17.85 9.80 -4.60
N GLY A 243 -16.96 10.15 -5.52
CA GLY A 243 -15.91 11.17 -5.33
C GLY A 243 -14.68 10.67 -4.57
N PRO A 244 -13.58 11.47 -4.57
CA PRO A 244 -12.29 11.03 -4.05
C PRO A 244 -12.31 10.73 -2.55
N VAL A 245 -12.92 11.59 -1.73
CA VAL A 245 -12.91 11.43 -0.27
C VAL A 245 -13.62 10.14 0.17
N ARG A 246 -14.77 9.83 -0.44
CA ARG A 246 -15.49 8.59 -0.13
C ARG A 246 -14.81 7.36 -0.70
N SER A 247 -14.13 7.46 -1.84
CA SER A 247 -13.37 6.36 -2.41
C SER A 247 -12.17 5.96 -1.53
N MET A 248 -11.56 6.91 -0.81
CA MET A 248 -10.49 6.64 0.14
C MET A 248 -10.93 5.75 1.32
N THR A 249 -12.23 5.63 1.60
CA THR A 249 -12.71 4.72 2.66
C THR A 249 -12.39 3.25 2.37
N VAL A 250 -12.03 2.90 1.15
CA VAL A 250 -11.55 1.55 0.80
C VAL A 250 -10.36 1.13 1.66
N THR A 251 -9.46 2.07 2.00
CA THR A 251 -8.26 1.76 2.79
C THR A 251 -8.59 1.27 4.20
N PHE A 252 -9.73 1.68 4.76
CA PHE A 252 -10.21 1.18 6.05
C PHE A 252 -10.78 -0.24 5.99
N MET A 253 -11.19 -0.67 4.80
CA MET A 253 -11.72 -2.01 4.58
C MET A 253 -10.64 -3.03 4.23
N ILE A 254 -9.42 -2.60 3.88
CA ILE A 254 -8.31 -3.49 3.55
C ILE A 254 -7.94 -4.43 4.71
N PRO A 255 -7.73 -3.94 5.97
CA PRO A 255 -7.33 -4.80 7.07
C PRO A 255 -8.31 -5.94 7.38
N PRO A 256 -9.64 -5.73 7.48
CA PRO A 256 -10.58 -6.83 7.65
C PRO A 256 -10.42 -7.94 6.61
N PHE A 257 -10.25 -7.57 5.33
CA PHE A 257 -10.04 -8.56 4.27
C PHE A 257 -8.65 -9.21 4.33
N GLY A 258 -7.59 -8.45 4.67
CA GLY A 258 -6.26 -9.02 4.84
C GLY A 258 -6.21 -10.07 5.94
N VAL A 259 -6.86 -9.79 7.09
CA VAL A 259 -7.02 -10.76 8.19
C VAL A 259 -7.87 -11.93 7.78
N LEU A 260 -8.99 -11.70 7.09
CA LEU A 260 -9.90 -12.75 6.62
C LEU A 260 -9.20 -13.71 5.65
N TRP A 261 -8.47 -13.18 4.66
CA TRP A 261 -7.74 -14.00 3.68
C TRP A 261 -6.61 -14.80 4.32
N GLY A 262 -5.87 -14.21 5.28
CA GLY A 262 -4.84 -14.91 6.04
C GLY A 262 -5.41 -16.07 6.83
N ALA A 263 -6.54 -15.83 7.53
CA ALA A 263 -7.19 -16.86 8.31
C ALA A 263 -7.81 -17.99 7.46
N LEU A 264 -8.46 -17.64 6.33
CA LEU A 264 -9.18 -18.63 5.51
C LEU A 264 -8.27 -19.45 4.58
N LEU A 265 -7.16 -18.89 4.13
CA LEU A 265 -6.34 -19.48 3.06
C LEU A 265 -4.93 -19.88 3.53
N LEU A 266 -4.48 -19.38 4.66
CA LEU A 266 -3.17 -19.68 5.24
C LEU A 266 -3.26 -20.20 6.68
N ASP A 267 -4.47 -20.45 7.21
CA ASP A 267 -4.70 -20.91 8.57
C ASP A 267 -4.02 -20.00 9.63
N GLU A 268 -3.91 -18.69 9.33
CA GLU A 268 -3.30 -17.72 10.24
C GLU A 268 -4.17 -17.55 11.49
N PRO A 269 -3.59 -17.60 12.70
CA PRO A 269 -4.36 -17.54 13.94
C PRO A 269 -4.99 -16.16 14.13
N LEU A 270 -6.30 -16.13 14.38
CA LEU A 270 -7.02 -14.94 14.80
C LEU A 270 -6.84 -14.71 16.29
N SER A 271 -6.67 -13.46 16.70
CA SER A 271 -6.61 -13.06 18.10
C SER A 271 -7.37 -11.78 18.37
N MET A 272 -7.71 -11.53 19.63
CA MET A 272 -8.33 -10.29 20.06
C MET A 272 -7.43 -9.06 19.80
N ALA A 273 -6.11 -9.25 19.68
CA ALA A 273 -5.20 -8.17 19.33
C ALA A 273 -5.47 -7.60 17.92
N HIS A 274 -5.88 -8.42 16.94
CA HIS A 274 -6.32 -7.94 15.62
C HIS A 274 -7.55 -7.04 15.74
N LEU A 275 -8.51 -7.44 16.61
CA LEU A 275 -9.72 -6.66 16.82
C LEU A 275 -9.42 -5.34 17.55
N TYR A 276 -8.73 -5.38 18.68
CA TYR A 276 -8.46 -4.18 19.50
C TYR A 276 -7.45 -3.26 18.82
N GLY A 277 -6.34 -3.79 18.29
CA GLY A 277 -5.35 -3.00 17.56
C GLY A 277 -5.93 -2.39 16.30
N GLY A 278 -6.69 -3.17 15.52
CA GLY A 278 -7.37 -2.69 14.32
C GLY A 278 -8.45 -1.64 14.61
N ALA A 279 -9.25 -1.82 15.68
CA ALA A 279 -10.26 -0.85 16.09
C ALA A 279 -9.64 0.49 16.53
N LEU A 280 -8.53 0.46 17.26
CA LEU A 280 -7.79 1.66 17.65
C LEU A 280 -7.21 2.40 16.44
N ILE A 281 -6.64 1.67 15.49
CA ILE A 281 -6.15 2.27 14.23
C ILE A 281 -7.30 2.86 13.44
N ALA A 282 -8.44 2.20 13.35
CA ALA A 282 -9.63 2.74 12.69
C ALA A 282 -10.15 4.02 13.37
N ALA A 283 -10.21 4.05 14.71
CA ALA A 283 -10.58 5.23 15.48
C ALA A 283 -9.57 6.38 15.30
N ALA A 284 -8.27 6.05 15.27
CA ALA A 284 -7.20 7.00 14.98
C ALA A 284 -7.35 7.65 13.61
N LEU A 285 -7.64 6.86 12.60
CA LEU A 285 -7.89 7.34 11.24
C LEU A 285 -9.11 8.24 11.16
N TRP A 286 -10.19 7.88 11.86
CA TRP A 286 -11.37 8.74 11.96
C TRP A 286 -11.04 10.10 12.58
N LEU A 287 -10.24 10.15 13.66
CA LEU A 287 -9.79 11.41 14.27
C LEU A 287 -8.94 12.25 13.31
N VAL A 288 -8.03 11.62 12.57
CA VAL A 288 -7.13 12.28 11.61
C VAL A 288 -7.88 12.86 10.42
N LEU A 289 -8.87 12.13 9.91
CA LEU A 289 -9.60 12.49 8.68
C LEU A 289 -10.84 13.35 8.94
N ARG A 290 -11.20 13.62 10.19
CA ARG A 290 -12.28 14.56 10.51
C ARG A 290 -11.99 15.94 9.93
N PRO A 291 -12.94 16.57 9.25
CA PRO A 291 -12.83 17.97 8.87
C PRO A 291 -12.61 18.81 10.14
N GLY A 292 -11.57 19.61 10.16
CA GLY A 292 -11.38 20.58 11.24
C GLY A 292 -12.57 21.55 11.34
N PRO A 293 -12.77 22.24 12.50
CA PRO A 293 -13.74 23.31 12.59
C PRO A 293 -13.53 24.28 11.44
N ARG A 294 -14.58 24.59 10.68
CA ARG A 294 -14.52 25.66 9.68
C ARG A 294 -14.08 26.93 10.39
N ALA A 295 -12.98 27.53 9.96
CA ALA A 295 -12.64 28.86 10.39
C ALA A 295 -13.83 29.76 10.04
N ILE A 296 -14.45 30.34 11.05
CA ILE A 296 -15.49 31.37 10.87
C ILE A 296 -14.75 32.51 10.17
N PRO A 297 -15.21 32.98 8.99
CA PRO A 297 -14.64 34.18 8.39
C PRO A 297 -14.76 35.31 9.44
N SER A 298 -13.63 35.92 9.81
CA SER A 298 -13.65 37.17 10.56
C SER A 298 -14.28 38.21 9.64
N GLU A 299 -15.44 38.71 10.02
CA GLU A 299 -16.10 39.90 9.43
C GLU A 299 -15.20 41.11 9.50
#